data_d867834f693f035baa03c94507688f94
#
_entry.id   d867834f693f035baa03c94507688f94
#
_cell.length_a   1.000
_cell.length_b   1.000
_cell.length_c   1.000
_cell.angle_alpha   90.00
_cell.angle_beta   90.00
_cell.angle_gamma   90.00
#
_symmetry.space_group_name_H-M   'P 1'
#
loop_
_entity.id
_entity.type
_entity.pdbx_description
1 polymer ?
#
loop_
_entity_poly.entity_id
_entity_poly.type
_entity_poly.pdbx_seq_one_letter_code
_entity_poly.pdbx_strand_id
1 'polypeptide(L)'
;MARLTGRGGLIAVFLGLVLIVATTHSAPFPPEKLPEPVATTFKTAFPNGTIDKLDAEEEDGVMIYDFEFHAGDRQKETDIAGDGTMVESTLVIPRNDIPAAAMKGILAVAKGAKIGRCEWMETYYELKDGKVIKMDKPMIKYAAEMTRKGKTGEVIVAADGKVVEAPEWVPISS
;
A
#
# COMPACT_ATOMS: atom_id res chain seq x y z
N MET A 1 38.27 -18.55 21.68
CA MET A 1 36.84 -18.85 21.45
C MET A 1 36.03 -17.56 21.57
N ALA A 2 35.75 -16.90 20.48
CA ALA A 2 34.95 -15.67 20.44
C ALA A 2 33.65 -15.99 19.67
N ARG A 3 32.52 -15.89 20.33
CA ARG A 3 31.20 -16.04 19.71
C ARG A 3 30.84 -14.71 19.07
N LEU A 4 30.75 -14.69 17.74
CA LEU A 4 30.07 -13.62 17.00
C LEU A 4 28.55 -13.85 17.16
N THR A 5 27.89 -12.97 17.90
CA THR A 5 26.43 -12.83 17.87
C THR A 5 26.08 -11.90 16.71
N GLY A 6 25.62 -12.47 15.61
CA GLY A 6 25.02 -11.72 14.51
C GLY A 6 23.69 -11.11 14.97
N ARG A 7 23.66 -9.79 15.06
CA ARG A 7 22.41 -9.03 15.22
C ARG A 7 21.77 -8.97 13.83
N GLY A 8 20.79 -9.86 13.59
CA GLY A 8 19.89 -9.73 12.46
C GLY A 8 19.11 -8.43 12.61
N GLY A 9 19.28 -7.50 11.67
CA GLY A 9 18.42 -6.36 11.56
C GLY A 9 17.01 -6.85 11.20
N LEU A 10 16.05 -6.60 12.07
CA LEU A 10 14.64 -6.68 11.71
C LEU A 10 14.42 -5.60 10.66
N ILE A 11 14.19 -6.05 9.43
CA ILE A 11 13.58 -5.19 8.41
C ILE A 11 12.16 -4.97 8.93
N ALA A 12 11.85 -3.75 9.32
CA ALA A 12 10.49 -3.35 9.62
C ALA A 12 9.69 -3.56 8.34
N VAL A 13 8.81 -4.56 8.38
CA VAL A 13 7.88 -4.87 7.31
C VAL A 13 6.79 -3.81 7.42
N PHE A 14 6.70 -2.95 6.42
CA PHE A 14 5.54 -2.09 6.24
C PHE A 14 4.33 -3.00 6.10
N LEU A 15 3.50 -3.04 7.11
CA LEU A 15 2.16 -3.56 7.00
C LEU A 15 1.33 -2.45 6.35
N GLY A 16 1.35 -2.41 5.02
CA GLY A 16 0.22 -1.84 4.30
C GLY A 16 -0.98 -2.69 4.69
N LEU A 17 -1.67 -2.30 5.74
CA LEU A 17 -2.92 -2.93 6.12
C LEU A 17 -3.93 -2.53 5.07
N VAL A 18 -3.97 -3.26 3.94
CA VAL A 18 -5.20 -3.30 3.17
C VAL A 18 -6.24 -3.89 4.11
N LEU A 19 -6.83 -3.02 4.89
CA LEU A 19 -8.06 -3.31 5.57
C LEU A 19 -9.07 -3.58 4.47
N ILE A 20 -9.15 -4.84 4.03
CA ILE A 20 -10.38 -5.31 3.39
C ILE A 20 -11.41 -5.23 4.49
N VAL A 21 -11.92 -4.02 4.64
CA VAL A 21 -13.00 -3.72 5.55
C VAL A 21 -14.17 -4.61 5.16
N ALA A 22 -14.37 -5.65 5.96
CA ALA A 22 -15.75 -6.03 6.20
C ALA A 22 -16.51 -4.73 6.29
N THR A 23 -17.52 -4.52 5.45
CA THR A 23 -18.35 -3.34 5.39
C THR A 23 -19.00 -3.00 6.73
N THR A 24 -18.18 -2.62 7.70
CA THR A 24 -18.62 -1.61 8.64
C THR A 24 -18.49 -0.32 7.82
N HIS A 25 -19.60 0.31 7.53
CA HIS A 25 -19.65 1.69 7.09
C HIS A 25 -18.99 2.52 8.18
N SER A 26 -17.65 2.57 8.19
CA SER A 26 -16.98 3.67 8.85
C SER A 26 -17.40 4.88 8.03
N ALA A 27 -18.05 5.84 8.67
CA ALA A 27 -18.40 7.08 8.01
C ALA A 27 -17.11 7.62 7.36
N PRO A 28 -17.13 7.99 6.07
CA PRO A 28 -15.94 8.47 5.40
C PRO A 28 -15.32 9.58 6.24
N PHE A 29 -13.99 9.57 6.37
CA PHE A 29 -13.28 10.62 7.09
C PHE A 29 -13.67 11.96 6.45
N PRO A 30 -14.26 12.90 7.21
CA PRO A 30 -14.82 14.09 6.62
C PRO A 30 -13.68 14.96 6.04
N PRO A 31 -13.71 15.30 4.73
CA PRO A 31 -12.67 16.08 4.07
C PRO A 31 -12.35 17.42 4.75
N GLU A 32 -13.31 18.01 5.46
CA GLU A 32 -13.13 19.23 6.23
C GLU A 32 -12.22 19.09 7.46
N LYS A 33 -11.88 17.86 7.85
CA LYS A 33 -10.94 17.58 8.96
C LYS A 33 -9.52 17.29 8.49
N LEU A 34 -9.27 17.30 7.17
CA LEU A 34 -7.93 17.11 6.66
C LEU A 34 -6.99 18.24 7.11
N PRO A 35 -5.78 17.92 7.58
CA PRO A 35 -4.74 18.92 7.77
C PRO A 35 -4.49 19.69 6.47
N GLU A 36 -4.28 20.98 6.57
CA GLU A 36 -4.03 21.84 5.40
C GLU A 36 -2.85 21.35 4.53
N PRO A 37 -1.70 20.89 5.08
CA PRO A 37 -0.62 20.34 4.28
C PRO A 37 -1.06 19.12 3.46
N VAL A 38 -1.82 18.20 4.04
CA VAL A 38 -2.34 17.00 3.37
C VAL A 38 -3.27 17.37 2.22
N ALA A 39 -4.25 18.22 2.49
CA ALA A 39 -5.19 18.70 1.47
C ALA A 39 -4.49 19.42 0.32
N THR A 40 -3.46 20.23 0.62
CA THR A 40 -2.68 20.98 -0.36
C THR A 40 -1.88 20.03 -1.23
N THR A 41 -1.20 19.03 -0.65
CA THR A 41 -0.44 18.02 -1.39
C THR A 41 -1.34 17.25 -2.34
N PHE A 42 -2.48 16.73 -1.85
CA PHE A 42 -3.41 15.98 -2.68
C PHE A 42 -3.90 16.84 -3.89
N LYS A 43 -4.38 18.05 -3.65
CA LYS A 43 -4.86 18.96 -4.71
C LYS A 43 -3.79 19.34 -5.71
N THR A 44 -2.55 19.49 -5.26
CA THR A 44 -1.42 19.85 -6.13
C THR A 44 -0.99 18.70 -7.02
N ALA A 45 -0.89 17.49 -6.44
CA ALA A 45 -0.47 16.30 -7.17
C ALA A 45 -1.59 15.74 -8.08
N PHE A 46 -2.84 15.88 -7.64
CA PHE A 46 -4.01 15.32 -8.33
C PHE A 46 -5.12 16.35 -8.52
N PRO A 47 -4.89 17.40 -9.33
CA PRO A 47 -5.84 18.53 -9.47
C PRO A 47 -7.21 18.12 -10.00
N ASN A 48 -7.30 17.00 -10.72
CA ASN A 48 -8.54 16.43 -11.25
C ASN A 48 -8.95 15.14 -10.53
N GLY A 49 -8.37 14.86 -9.37
CA GLY A 49 -8.72 13.68 -8.56
C GLY A 49 -10.07 13.85 -7.88
N THR A 50 -10.93 12.84 -8.03
CA THR A 50 -12.20 12.72 -7.29
C THR A 50 -12.02 11.67 -6.20
N ILE A 51 -12.08 12.08 -4.95
CA ILE A 51 -11.90 11.19 -3.80
C ILE A 51 -13.14 10.29 -3.68
N ASP A 52 -12.91 8.98 -3.69
CA ASP A 52 -13.94 7.95 -3.48
C ASP A 52 -13.99 7.54 -2.01
N LYS A 53 -12.81 7.40 -1.40
CA LYS A 53 -12.66 7.04 0.01
C LYS A 53 -11.45 7.74 0.60
N LEU A 54 -11.52 8.03 1.89
CA LEU A 54 -10.45 8.63 2.66
C LEU A 54 -10.46 8.01 4.05
N ASP A 55 -9.34 7.42 4.42
CA ASP A 55 -9.08 6.90 5.76
C ASP A 55 -7.92 7.65 6.41
N ALA A 56 -7.79 7.53 7.72
CA ALA A 56 -6.66 8.06 8.46
C ALA A 56 -6.28 7.06 9.54
N GLU A 57 -5.01 6.67 9.56
CA GLU A 57 -4.47 5.72 10.53
C GLU A 57 -3.07 6.12 10.98
N GLU A 58 -2.65 5.60 12.12
CA GLU A 58 -1.30 5.81 12.62
C GLU A 58 -0.43 4.61 12.23
N GLU A 59 0.59 4.85 11.40
CA GLU A 59 1.58 3.87 11.00
C GLU A 59 2.96 4.25 11.55
N ASP A 60 3.56 3.35 12.30
CA ASP A 60 4.89 3.52 12.89
C ASP A 60 5.09 4.89 13.61
N GLY A 61 4.01 5.38 14.26
CA GLY A 61 3.99 6.66 14.98
C GLY A 61 3.80 7.90 14.09
N VAL A 62 3.48 7.70 12.81
CA VAL A 62 3.14 8.77 11.86
C VAL A 62 1.67 8.66 11.47
N MET A 63 0.93 9.76 11.51
CA MET A 63 -0.44 9.79 10.99
C MET A 63 -0.40 9.80 9.47
N ILE A 64 -1.00 8.80 8.84
CA ILE A 64 -1.12 8.63 7.40
C ILE A 64 -2.57 8.85 6.98
N TYR A 65 -2.76 9.52 5.86
CA TYR A 65 -4.03 9.74 5.20
C TYR A 65 -4.02 9.00 3.86
N ASP A 66 -4.80 7.92 3.80
CA ASP A 66 -4.97 7.07 2.63
C ASP A 66 -6.14 7.58 1.79
N PHE A 67 -5.85 7.95 0.55
CA PHE A 67 -6.81 8.42 -0.44
C PHE A 67 -7.02 7.37 -1.51
N GLU A 68 -8.22 6.80 -1.61
CA GLU A 68 -8.67 6.12 -2.81
C GLU A 68 -9.41 7.13 -3.69
N PHE A 69 -9.04 7.26 -4.96
CA PHE A 69 -9.60 8.28 -5.84
C PHE A 69 -9.51 7.89 -7.32
N HIS A 70 -10.31 8.57 -8.14
CA HIS A 70 -10.23 8.49 -9.59
C HIS A 70 -9.58 9.73 -10.18
N ALA A 71 -8.70 9.53 -11.17
CA ALA A 71 -8.16 10.58 -12.03
C ALA A 71 -8.48 10.24 -13.49
N GLY A 72 -9.55 10.79 -14.02
CA GLY A 72 -10.20 10.30 -15.24
C GLY A 72 -10.76 8.89 -15.02
N ASP A 73 -10.45 7.97 -15.94
CA ASP A 73 -10.92 6.58 -15.87
C ASP A 73 -10.01 5.67 -15.02
N ARG A 74 -9.00 6.24 -14.35
CA ARG A 74 -8.00 5.46 -13.59
C ARG A 74 -8.28 5.54 -12.11
N GLN A 75 -8.43 4.38 -11.48
CA GLN A 75 -8.43 4.25 -10.04
C GLN A 75 -7.00 4.31 -9.52
N LYS A 76 -6.80 5.12 -8.50
CA LYS A 76 -5.50 5.39 -7.85
C LYS A 76 -5.66 5.42 -6.34
N GLU A 77 -4.53 5.28 -5.66
CA GLU A 77 -4.42 5.52 -4.24
C GLU A 77 -3.17 6.34 -3.94
N THR A 78 -3.14 7.01 -2.81
CA THR A 78 -1.95 7.71 -2.33
C THR A 78 -1.99 7.91 -0.83
N ASP A 79 -0.84 7.67 -0.22
CA ASP A 79 -0.59 7.88 1.20
C ASP A 79 0.12 9.20 1.41
N ILE A 80 -0.48 10.05 2.24
CA ILE A 80 0.08 11.35 2.59
C ILE A 80 0.22 11.43 4.10
N ALA A 81 1.44 11.65 4.58
CA ALA A 81 1.70 11.88 5.99
C ALA A 81 1.07 13.19 6.47
N GLY A 82 0.81 13.29 7.76
CA GLY A 82 0.15 14.46 8.37
C GLY A 82 0.86 15.80 8.16
N ASP A 83 2.14 15.80 7.84
CA ASP A 83 2.92 16.98 7.48
C ASP A 83 2.78 17.37 6.00
N GLY A 84 2.03 16.59 5.21
CA GLY A 84 1.82 16.78 3.78
C GLY A 84 2.84 16.07 2.89
N THR A 85 3.74 15.25 3.45
CA THR A 85 4.66 14.45 2.64
C THR A 85 3.91 13.30 1.96
N MET A 86 3.95 13.22 0.62
CA MET A 86 3.44 12.07 -0.13
C MET A 86 4.40 10.89 0.05
N VAL A 87 3.95 9.86 0.74
CA VAL A 87 4.75 8.68 1.09
C VAL A 87 4.76 7.66 -0.05
N GLU A 88 3.58 7.39 -0.60
CA GLU A 88 3.38 6.40 -1.65
C GLU A 88 2.33 6.87 -2.66
N SER A 89 2.43 6.37 -3.88
CA SER A 89 1.41 6.52 -4.92
C SER A 89 1.17 5.18 -5.60
N THR A 90 -0.10 4.81 -5.73
CA THR A 90 -0.55 3.52 -6.28
C THR A 90 -1.45 3.74 -7.48
N LEU A 91 -1.33 2.87 -8.46
CA LEU A 91 -2.16 2.83 -9.65
C LEU A 91 -2.69 1.42 -9.87
N VAL A 92 -4.00 1.28 -9.98
CA VAL A 92 -4.61 0.02 -10.41
C VAL A 92 -4.28 -0.23 -11.88
N ILE A 93 -3.70 -1.39 -12.15
CA ILE A 93 -3.21 -1.78 -13.48
C ILE A 93 -3.82 -3.12 -13.93
N PRO A 94 -3.95 -3.34 -15.26
CA PRO A 94 -4.23 -4.67 -15.76
C PRO A 94 -3.17 -5.67 -15.34
N ARG A 95 -3.58 -6.89 -15.01
CA ARG A 95 -2.67 -7.97 -14.63
C ARG A 95 -1.53 -8.20 -15.63
N ASN A 96 -1.79 -7.99 -16.91
CA ASN A 96 -0.80 -8.20 -17.96
C ASN A 96 0.29 -7.12 -18.00
N ASP A 97 0.10 -6.02 -17.26
CA ASP A 97 1.07 -4.93 -17.14
C ASP A 97 2.08 -5.17 -16.02
N ILE A 98 1.86 -6.23 -15.20
CA ILE A 98 2.85 -6.64 -14.19
C ILE A 98 4.05 -7.30 -14.89
N PRO A 99 5.29 -6.86 -14.62
CA PRO A 99 6.49 -7.47 -15.16
C PRO A 99 6.58 -8.96 -14.84
N ALA A 100 7.15 -9.74 -15.78
CA ALA A 100 7.22 -11.20 -15.65
C ALA A 100 7.90 -11.67 -14.37
N ALA A 101 8.94 -10.98 -13.90
CA ALA A 101 9.62 -11.31 -12.65
C ALA A 101 8.70 -11.11 -11.44
N ALA A 102 8.01 -9.95 -11.35
CA ALA A 102 7.05 -9.67 -10.29
C ALA A 102 5.87 -10.64 -10.31
N MET A 103 5.29 -10.91 -11.49
CA MET A 103 4.22 -11.90 -11.65
C MET A 103 4.66 -13.29 -11.19
N LYS A 104 5.90 -13.70 -11.50
CA LYS A 104 6.46 -14.99 -11.00
C LYS A 104 6.47 -15.03 -9.48
N GLY A 105 6.87 -13.95 -8.81
CA GLY A 105 6.84 -13.82 -7.35
C GLY A 105 5.42 -13.97 -6.79
N ILE A 106 4.46 -13.23 -7.37
CA ILE A 106 3.04 -13.31 -7.00
C ILE A 106 2.51 -14.74 -7.15
N LEU A 107 2.75 -15.39 -8.29
CA LEU A 107 2.27 -16.76 -8.55
C LEU A 107 2.87 -17.80 -7.59
N ALA A 108 4.12 -17.62 -7.18
CA ALA A 108 4.77 -18.52 -6.22
C ALA A 108 4.08 -18.49 -4.84
N VAL A 109 3.52 -17.34 -4.46
CA VAL A 109 2.79 -17.15 -3.19
C VAL A 109 1.31 -17.52 -3.35
N ALA A 110 0.70 -17.22 -4.47
CA ALA A 110 -0.72 -17.45 -4.73
C ALA A 110 -1.15 -18.92 -4.53
N LYS A 111 -0.28 -19.89 -4.90
CA LYS A 111 -0.55 -21.33 -4.75
C LYS A 111 -1.95 -21.74 -5.21
N GLY A 112 -2.36 -21.25 -6.39
CA GLY A 112 -3.66 -21.54 -6.97
C GLY A 112 -4.82 -20.67 -6.48
N ALA A 113 -4.56 -19.62 -5.71
CA ALA A 113 -5.55 -18.57 -5.43
C ALA A 113 -5.93 -17.82 -6.73
N LYS A 114 -7.17 -17.36 -6.81
CA LYS A 114 -7.59 -16.45 -7.88
C LYS A 114 -6.96 -15.09 -7.64
N ILE A 115 -6.23 -14.56 -8.61
CA ILE A 115 -5.69 -13.20 -8.60
C ILE A 115 -6.79 -12.24 -9.06
N GLY A 116 -7.06 -11.22 -8.26
CA GLY A 116 -8.02 -10.15 -8.49
C GLY A 116 -7.35 -8.86 -8.96
N ARG A 117 -7.60 -7.78 -8.21
CA ARG A 117 -7.03 -6.45 -8.43
C ARG A 117 -5.51 -6.53 -8.42
N CYS A 118 -4.87 -5.77 -9.31
CA CYS A 118 -3.42 -5.66 -9.40
C CYS A 118 -3.02 -4.19 -9.40
N GLU A 119 -1.87 -3.90 -8.83
CA GLU A 119 -1.42 -2.54 -8.61
C GLU A 119 0.07 -2.38 -8.92
N TRP A 120 0.41 -1.21 -9.39
CA TRP A 120 1.76 -0.67 -9.43
C TRP A 120 1.89 0.39 -8.35
N MET A 121 2.94 0.30 -7.54
CA MET A 121 3.16 1.15 -6.37
C MET A 121 4.52 1.80 -6.46
N GLU A 122 4.61 3.06 -6.10
CA GLU A 122 5.86 3.83 -6.02
C GLU A 122 5.97 4.47 -4.64
N THR A 123 6.86 3.93 -3.81
CA THR A 123 7.12 4.40 -2.44
C THR A 123 8.30 5.35 -2.44
N TYR A 124 8.12 6.55 -1.94
CA TYR A 124 9.13 7.63 -1.93
C TYR A 124 9.80 7.77 -0.57
N TYR A 125 9.13 7.38 0.50
CA TYR A 125 9.59 7.53 1.89
C TYR A 125 9.33 6.25 2.69
N GLU A 126 10.20 5.99 3.66
CA GLU A 126 9.99 4.98 4.69
C GLU A 126 9.44 5.64 5.95
N LEU A 127 8.54 4.94 6.65
CA LEU A 127 8.10 5.33 7.98
C LEU A 127 8.94 4.55 9.00
N LYS A 128 9.49 5.25 9.98
CA LYS A 128 10.32 4.59 10.99
C LYS A 128 10.43 5.43 12.25
N ASP A 129 10.11 4.84 13.41
CA ASP A 129 10.24 5.47 14.72
C ASP A 129 9.59 6.87 14.77
N GLY A 130 8.37 7.01 14.22
CA GLY A 130 7.63 8.28 14.17
C GLY A 130 8.17 9.29 13.15
N LYS A 131 8.97 8.87 12.18
CA LYS A 131 9.60 9.75 11.19
C LYS A 131 9.31 9.30 9.77
N VAL A 132 9.14 10.29 8.90
CA VAL A 132 9.06 10.11 7.45
C VAL A 132 10.47 10.31 6.87
N ILE A 133 11.08 9.24 6.36
CA ILE A 133 12.48 9.23 5.91
C ILE A 133 12.50 9.09 4.40
N LYS A 134 13.07 10.08 3.72
CA LYS A 134 13.18 10.05 2.26
C LYS A 134 14.11 8.94 1.79
N MET A 135 13.65 8.15 0.84
CA MET A 135 14.49 7.14 0.18
C MET A 135 15.42 7.79 -0.86
N ASP A 136 16.61 7.25 -1.05
CA ASP A 136 17.55 7.71 -2.09
C ASP A 136 16.97 7.57 -3.50
N LYS A 137 16.17 6.53 -3.70
CA LYS A 137 15.41 6.24 -4.94
C LYS A 137 14.06 5.66 -4.56
N PRO A 138 13.00 6.03 -5.27
CA PRO A 138 11.71 5.39 -5.07
C PRO A 138 11.79 3.86 -5.26
N MET A 139 11.05 3.15 -4.42
CA MET A 139 10.90 1.70 -4.55
C MET A 139 9.66 1.39 -5.38
N ILE A 140 9.85 0.63 -6.46
CA ILE A 140 8.73 0.12 -7.26
C ILE A 140 8.34 -1.25 -6.75
N LYS A 141 7.05 -1.38 -6.42
CA LYS A 141 6.41 -2.62 -5.95
C LYS A 141 5.21 -2.94 -6.81
N TYR A 142 4.74 -4.17 -6.73
CA TYR A 142 3.51 -4.65 -7.36
C TYR A 142 2.69 -5.40 -6.34
N ALA A 143 1.43 -5.02 -6.18
CA ALA A 143 0.51 -5.72 -5.32
C ALA A 143 -0.47 -6.57 -6.15
N ALA A 144 -0.97 -7.63 -5.54
CA ALA A 144 -2.05 -8.42 -6.09
C ALA A 144 -2.97 -8.93 -4.99
N GLU A 145 -4.24 -8.56 -5.08
CA GLU A 145 -5.28 -9.21 -4.29
C GLU A 145 -5.48 -10.65 -4.74
N MET A 146 -5.70 -11.51 -3.76
CA MET A 146 -5.89 -12.94 -4.01
C MET A 146 -7.06 -13.48 -3.20
N THR A 147 -7.83 -14.37 -3.81
CA THR A 147 -8.93 -15.06 -3.11
C THR A 147 -8.78 -16.57 -3.20
N ARG A 148 -9.01 -17.27 -2.08
CA ARG A 148 -9.07 -18.74 -2.02
C ARG A 148 -9.91 -19.24 -0.86
N LYS A 149 -10.73 -20.23 -1.10
CA LYS A 149 -11.48 -20.95 -0.02
C LYS A 149 -12.20 -20.00 0.95
N GLY A 150 -12.88 -18.95 0.42
CA GLY A 150 -13.60 -17.98 1.24
C GLY A 150 -12.73 -17.02 2.04
N LYS A 151 -11.45 -16.92 1.70
CA LYS A 151 -10.49 -15.97 2.27
C LYS A 151 -9.96 -15.07 1.18
N THR A 152 -9.59 -13.85 1.57
CA THR A 152 -8.86 -12.89 0.76
C THR A 152 -7.54 -12.55 1.44
N GLY A 153 -6.59 -12.06 0.67
CA GLY A 153 -5.29 -11.56 1.13
C GLY A 153 -4.57 -10.91 -0.02
N GLU A 154 -3.60 -10.09 0.28
CA GLU A 154 -2.78 -9.40 -0.69
C GLU A 154 -1.32 -9.83 -0.58
N VAL A 155 -0.63 -9.86 -1.69
CA VAL A 155 0.82 -10.03 -1.74
C VAL A 155 1.46 -8.82 -2.39
N ILE A 156 2.53 -8.31 -1.80
CA ILE A 156 3.35 -7.25 -2.39
C ILE A 156 4.72 -7.82 -2.74
N VAL A 157 5.15 -7.56 -3.98
CA VAL A 157 6.45 -7.98 -4.48
C VAL A 157 7.22 -6.81 -5.06
N ALA A 158 8.54 -6.85 -4.96
CA ALA A 158 9.42 -5.94 -5.67
C ALA A 158 9.44 -6.25 -7.18
N ALA A 159 9.95 -5.34 -7.99
CA ALA A 159 10.03 -5.50 -9.45
C ALA A 159 10.82 -6.75 -9.90
N ASP A 160 11.76 -7.24 -9.09
CA ASP A 160 12.53 -8.47 -9.33
C ASP A 160 11.77 -9.75 -8.92
N GLY A 161 10.58 -9.61 -8.34
CA GLY A 161 9.73 -10.71 -7.87
C GLY A 161 10.01 -11.18 -6.44
N LYS A 162 10.92 -10.53 -5.73
CA LYS A 162 11.10 -10.79 -4.30
C LYS A 162 9.86 -10.35 -3.53
N VAL A 163 9.36 -11.24 -2.66
CA VAL A 163 8.22 -10.91 -1.79
C VAL A 163 8.67 -9.86 -0.78
N VAL A 164 7.97 -8.74 -0.77
CA VAL A 164 8.10 -7.66 0.22
C VAL A 164 7.17 -7.95 1.37
N GLU A 165 5.89 -8.23 1.05
CA GLU A 165 4.88 -8.60 2.03
C GLU A 165 4.18 -9.88 1.61
N ALA A 166 4.10 -10.82 2.57
CA ALA A 166 3.38 -12.07 2.38
C ALA A 166 1.89 -11.88 2.74
N PRO A 167 0.96 -12.58 2.05
CA PRO A 167 -0.45 -12.38 2.30
C PRO A 167 -0.86 -12.85 3.69
N GLU A 168 -1.54 -11.99 4.39
CA GLU A 168 -2.35 -12.34 5.55
C GLU A 168 -3.76 -12.73 5.05
N TRP A 169 -4.15 -13.99 5.30
CA TRP A 169 -5.41 -14.53 4.79
C TRP A 169 -6.55 -14.31 5.77
N VAL A 170 -7.45 -13.39 5.46
CA VAL A 170 -8.61 -13.07 6.27
C VAL A 170 -9.90 -13.62 5.64
N PRO A 171 -10.93 -14.04 6.42
CA PRO A 171 -12.21 -14.45 5.88
C PRO A 171 -12.87 -13.31 5.08
N ILE A 172 -13.48 -13.66 3.94
CA ILE A 172 -14.33 -12.73 3.20
C ILE A 172 -15.62 -12.59 4.00
N SER A 173 -15.93 -11.39 4.46
CA SER A 173 -17.19 -11.10 5.15
C SER A 173 -18.35 -11.24 4.17
N SER A 174 -19.34 -12.02 4.55
CA SER A 174 -20.60 -12.21 3.81
C SER A 174 -21.59 -11.09 4.09
#